data_87e2f33c19b4cea9980fe34ce98cac93
#
_entry.id   87e2f33c19b4cea9980fe34ce98cac93
#
_cell.length_a   1.000
_cell.length_b   1.000
_cell.length_c   1.000
_cell.angle_alpha   90.00
_cell.angle_beta   90.00
_cell.angle_gamma   90.00
#
_symmetry.space_group_name_H-M   'P 1'
#
loop_
_entity.id
_entity.type
_entity.pdbx_description
1 polymer ?
#
loop_
_entity_poly.entity_id
_entity_poly.type
_entity_poly.pdbx_seq_one_letter_code
_entity_poly.pdbx_strand_id
1 'polypeptide(L)'
;MPPGSASAASVDWRDEAIYMVMTDRFKNGDPSNDLDSIPGKPDWWQGGDLQGVIDELDYIKGLGMTAIWITPVAEQMGEGYHGYWTRDPYKVDPHLGNMPTLQELVRKAHEKKLKVVLDVVINHLGYGHPWLADDEHAHWFHDFCPINFADQKSVEQCWLAGLPDLNTENPAVRKYLVSWALWLIDQTGVDGFRVDAARHLPKDFLLEWTGAIKAQHPRFWILGEIYSSGYRYQSGFLDAGLDAVTDFQTYDTLRIGLDPRGNLGQLTTSPLLAADLGAGREDARVIFIDNHDVPRFVGRDAPDAATKARLAQALVYLFTMPGTPVLYYGTEVALPGGADPDDRRPMPWSGGDEEVRQLVRDIAMLRQAIPSLRRGSFDEIASERGLAVYDRRGGPDVAVVAINGDEQRTVEVPLAKLGLRGGLIHRTVGPGIRGTIEGTTLQMTLAPRAAGILLVGAAPEGFVGPVGSMLLLAFAVVVMAAAVIVARARRRHPRRV
;
A
#
# COMPACT_ATOMS: atom_id res chain seq x y z
N MET A 1 -43.17 -13.96 1.13
CA MET A 1 -41.93 -13.39 0.53
C MET A 1 -40.88 -13.44 1.61
N PRO A 2 -39.72 -14.09 1.41
CA PRO A 2 -38.62 -13.98 2.37
C PRO A 2 -38.06 -12.55 2.32
N PRO A 3 -37.55 -12.00 3.44
CA PRO A 3 -36.96 -10.69 3.48
C PRO A 3 -35.74 -10.64 2.56
N GLY A 4 -35.70 -9.64 1.68
CA GLY A 4 -34.61 -9.44 0.75
C GLY A 4 -33.27 -9.39 1.49
N SER A 5 -32.34 -10.23 1.09
CA SER A 5 -30.92 -10.13 1.50
C SER A 5 -30.43 -8.74 1.10
N ALA A 6 -30.16 -7.89 2.09
CA ALA A 6 -29.38 -6.71 1.86
C ALA A 6 -28.07 -7.17 1.20
N SER A 7 -27.85 -6.77 -0.04
CA SER A 7 -26.57 -6.98 -0.74
C SER A 7 -25.50 -6.36 0.16
N ALA A 8 -24.70 -7.20 0.81
CA ALA A 8 -23.54 -6.73 1.53
C ALA A 8 -22.67 -5.98 0.51
N ALA A 9 -22.43 -4.69 0.74
CA ALA A 9 -21.63 -3.87 -0.14
C ALA A 9 -20.31 -4.58 -0.45
N SER A 10 -19.98 -4.69 -1.73
CA SER A 10 -18.70 -5.27 -2.15
C SER A 10 -17.56 -4.48 -1.52
N VAL A 11 -16.58 -5.19 -0.96
CA VAL A 11 -15.36 -4.56 -0.45
C VAL A 11 -14.62 -3.96 -1.65
N ASP A 12 -14.40 -2.65 -1.60
CA ASP A 12 -13.69 -1.93 -2.65
C ASP A 12 -12.29 -1.58 -2.11
N TRP A 13 -11.27 -2.27 -2.61
CA TRP A 13 -9.90 -2.09 -2.14
C TRP A 13 -9.28 -0.74 -2.52
N ARG A 14 -9.91 0.03 -3.40
CA ARG A 14 -9.54 1.44 -3.62
C ARG A 14 -9.72 2.30 -2.38
N ASP A 15 -10.58 1.87 -1.45
CA ASP A 15 -10.75 2.55 -0.16
C ASP A 15 -9.60 2.30 0.80
N GLU A 16 -8.80 1.25 0.55
CA GLU A 16 -7.72 0.87 1.44
C GLU A 16 -6.42 1.62 1.15
N ALA A 17 -5.59 1.69 2.17
CA ALA A 17 -4.19 2.07 2.13
C ALA A 17 -3.41 0.98 2.89
N ILE A 18 -2.53 0.31 2.20
CA ILE A 18 -1.86 -0.89 2.70
C ILE A 18 -0.50 -0.52 3.28
N TYR A 19 -0.16 -1.03 4.45
CA TYR A 19 1.18 -1.00 5.02
C TYR A 19 1.85 -2.36 4.79
N MET A 20 2.92 -2.40 4.01
CA MET A 20 3.64 -3.64 3.72
C MET A 20 4.72 -3.88 4.78
N VAL A 21 4.66 -5.04 5.42
CA VAL A 21 5.58 -5.48 6.46
C VAL A 21 6.41 -6.66 5.97
N MET A 22 7.73 -6.55 6.03
CA MET A 22 8.61 -7.70 6.03
C MET A 22 8.77 -8.17 7.48
N THR A 23 8.16 -9.29 7.82
CA THR A 23 7.94 -9.73 9.20
C THR A 23 9.26 -9.82 10.00
N ASP A 24 10.27 -10.49 9.44
CA ASP A 24 11.59 -10.66 10.08
C ASP A 24 12.33 -9.32 10.32
N ARG A 25 12.00 -8.26 9.58
CA ARG A 25 12.68 -6.96 9.61
C ARG A 25 11.92 -5.90 10.39
N PHE A 26 10.71 -6.20 10.82
CA PHE A 26 9.84 -5.19 11.42
C PHE A 26 10.10 -5.02 12.90
N LYS A 27 9.78 -6.01 13.72
CA LYS A 27 9.98 -5.96 15.17
C LYS A 27 10.07 -7.36 15.77
N ASN A 28 11.01 -7.56 16.67
CA ASN A 28 11.07 -8.73 17.52
C ASN A 28 10.10 -8.54 18.70
N GLY A 29 9.04 -9.34 18.75
CA GLY A 29 8.03 -9.33 19.80
C GLY A 29 8.15 -10.51 20.77
N ASP A 30 8.73 -11.62 20.31
CA ASP A 30 8.95 -12.84 21.10
C ASP A 30 10.38 -13.36 20.95
N PRO A 31 11.32 -12.92 21.79
CA PRO A 31 12.71 -13.40 21.72
C PRO A 31 12.89 -14.92 21.89
N SER A 32 11.84 -15.65 22.27
CA SER A 32 11.95 -17.12 22.41
C SER A 32 11.95 -17.85 21.06
N ASN A 33 11.58 -17.17 19.97
CA ASN A 33 11.58 -17.72 18.62
C ASN A 33 12.77 -17.23 17.76
N ASP A 34 13.74 -16.51 18.34
CA ASP A 34 14.92 -16.02 17.62
C ASP A 34 15.81 -17.15 17.05
N LEU A 35 15.74 -18.35 17.59
CA LEU A 35 16.43 -19.55 17.13
C LEU A 35 17.91 -19.30 16.79
N ASP A 36 18.26 -19.31 15.48
CA ASP A 36 19.58 -19.02 14.94
C ASP A 36 19.67 -17.62 14.30
N SER A 37 18.76 -16.70 14.63
CA SER A 37 18.77 -15.33 14.14
C SER A 37 20.09 -14.62 14.47
N ILE A 38 20.59 -13.83 13.50
CA ILE A 38 21.86 -13.10 13.62
C ILE A 38 21.60 -11.62 13.32
N PRO A 39 21.24 -10.80 14.33
CA PRO A 39 21.00 -9.39 14.14
C PRO A 39 22.21 -8.68 13.49
N GLY A 40 21.94 -7.91 12.43
CA GLY A 40 22.97 -7.20 11.67
C GLY A 40 23.56 -7.99 10.49
N LYS A 41 23.20 -9.27 10.28
CA LYS A 41 23.53 -10.04 9.07
C LYS A 41 22.42 -9.87 8.04
N PRO A 42 22.61 -9.09 6.95
CA PRO A 42 21.52 -8.66 6.08
C PRO A 42 20.78 -9.80 5.35
N ASP A 43 21.50 -10.87 5.04
CA ASP A 43 21.04 -12.06 4.32
C ASP A 43 20.59 -13.20 5.24
N TRP A 44 20.27 -12.90 6.50
CA TRP A 44 19.88 -13.87 7.52
C TRP A 44 18.70 -13.40 8.36
N TRP A 45 18.08 -14.31 9.11
CA TRP A 45 17.07 -13.99 10.11
C TRP A 45 17.57 -12.94 11.11
N GLN A 46 16.72 -11.96 11.42
CA GLN A 46 17.05 -10.86 12.35
C GLN A 46 16.16 -10.84 13.59
N GLY A 47 15.19 -11.75 13.67
CA GLY A 47 14.36 -11.97 14.84
C GLY A 47 13.05 -11.16 14.86
N GLY A 48 12.68 -10.48 13.78
CA GLY A 48 11.33 -9.92 13.66
C GLY A 48 10.29 -11.03 13.47
N ASP A 49 9.10 -10.88 14.06
CA ASP A 49 8.11 -11.93 14.17
C ASP A 49 6.65 -11.43 14.12
N LEU A 50 5.69 -12.36 14.11
CA LEU A 50 4.26 -12.04 14.10
C LEU A 50 3.81 -11.32 15.39
N GLN A 51 4.44 -11.63 16.54
CA GLN A 51 4.13 -10.94 17.77
C GLN A 51 4.55 -9.47 17.70
N GLY A 52 5.71 -9.17 17.13
CA GLY A 52 6.17 -7.81 16.89
C GLY A 52 5.25 -7.02 15.96
N VAL A 53 4.67 -7.67 14.94
CA VAL A 53 3.64 -7.05 14.11
C VAL A 53 2.37 -6.76 14.93
N ILE A 54 1.93 -7.70 15.77
CA ILE A 54 0.79 -7.51 16.69
C ILE A 54 1.00 -6.31 17.60
N ASP A 55 2.18 -6.18 18.18
CA ASP A 55 2.51 -5.11 19.11
C ASP A 55 2.46 -3.71 18.48
N GLU A 56 2.69 -3.63 17.17
CA GLU A 56 2.76 -2.37 16.42
C GLU A 56 1.53 -2.07 15.54
N LEU A 57 0.43 -2.82 15.68
CA LEU A 57 -0.80 -2.54 14.95
C LEU A 57 -1.36 -1.12 15.22
N ASP A 58 -1.15 -0.57 16.44
CA ASP A 58 -1.54 0.79 16.77
C ASP A 58 -0.68 1.83 16.05
N TYR A 59 0.61 1.57 15.90
CA TYR A 59 1.50 2.41 15.10
C TYR A 59 1.03 2.45 13.65
N ILE A 60 0.80 1.29 13.02
CA ILE A 60 0.34 1.18 11.64
C ILE A 60 -1.01 1.89 11.46
N LYS A 61 -1.95 1.66 12.37
CA LYS A 61 -3.24 2.34 12.36
C LYS A 61 -3.11 3.85 12.54
N GLY A 62 -2.20 4.28 13.41
CA GLY A 62 -1.89 5.69 13.67
C GLY A 62 -1.29 6.44 12.46
N LEU A 63 -0.65 5.73 11.52
CA LEU A 63 -0.21 6.27 10.24
C LEU A 63 -1.36 6.54 9.26
N GLY A 64 -2.59 6.08 9.58
CA GLY A 64 -3.73 6.20 8.67
C GLY A 64 -3.89 5.02 7.72
N MET A 65 -3.19 3.90 7.96
CA MET A 65 -3.36 2.70 7.15
C MET A 65 -4.64 1.95 7.52
N THR A 66 -5.18 1.21 6.56
CA THR A 66 -6.44 0.46 6.70
C THR A 66 -6.28 -1.03 6.44
N ALA A 67 -5.14 -1.42 5.92
CA ALA A 67 -4.76 -2.81 5.72
C ALA A 67 -3.26 -3.00 5.99
N ILE A 68 -2.88 -4.24 6.32
CA ILE A 68 -1.49 -4.69 6.36
C ILE A 68 -1.29 -5.77 5.29
N TRP A 69 -0.13 -5.77 4.66
CA TRP A 69 0.37 -6.87 3.84
C TRP A 69 1.63 -7.40 4.51
N ILE A 70 1.64 -8.67 4.88
CA ILE A 70 2.78 -9.35 5.50
C ILE A 70 3.43 -10.32 4.51
N THR A 71 4.76 -10.36 4.50
CA THR A 71 5.53 -11.34 3.70
C THR A 71 5.14 -12.77 4.06
N PRO A 72 5.43 -13.78 3.21
CA PRO A 72 4.99 -15.16 3.45
C PRO A 72 5.45 -15.68 4.80
N VAL A 73 4.56 -16.40 5.48
CA VAL A 73 4.79 -16.92 6.85
C VAL A 73 4.98 -18.43 6.89
N ALA A 74 4.90 -19.10 5.74
CA ALA A 74 5.09 -20.54 5.65
C ALA A 74 6.48 -20.98 6.12
N GLU A 75 6.64 -22.24 6.59
CA GLU A 75 7.96 -22.80 6.97
C GLU A 75 8.91 -22.73 5.80
N GLN A 76 10.15 -22.26 6.02
CA GLN A 76 11.12 -21.96 4.99
C GLN A 76 12.23 -23.00 4.90
N MET A 77 12.87 -23.08 3.73
CA MET A 77 14.14 -23.78 3.53
C MET A 77 15.30 -22.89 3.98
N GLY A 78 16.15 -23.38 4.89
CA GLY A 78 17.41 -22.72 5.25
C GLY A 78 17.28 -21.24 5.62
N GLU A 79 17.92 -20.40 4.83
CA GLU A 79 18.09 -18.95 5.07
C GLU A 79 16.91 -18.10 4.56
N GLY A 80 15.71 -18.69 4.40
CA GLY A 80 14.53 -18.05 3.78
C GLY A 80 13.83 -16.98 4.62
N TYR A 81 14.55 -16.13 5.34
CA TYR A 81 14.01 -15.08 6.21
C TYR A 81 12.93 -14.19 5.56
N HIS A 82 12.97 -14.09 4.24
CA HIS A 82 12.04 -13.28 3.45
C HIS A 82 10.69 -13.98 3.17
N GLY A 83 10.62 -15.32 3.37
CA GLY A 83 9.38 -16.07 3.21
C GLY A 83 9.17 -16.74 1.83
N TYR A 84 10.07 -16.53 0.85
CA TYR A 84 9.86 -16.99 -0.52
C TYR A 84 10.52 -18.34 -0.86
N TRP A 85 11.11 -19.04 0.13
CA TRP A 85 11.72 -20.37 -0.05
C TRP A 85 10.92 -21.44 0.72
N THR A 86 9.64 -21.55 0.41
CA THR A 86 8.69 -22.42 1.11
C THR A 86 9.16 -23.87 1.20
N ARG A 87 9.15 -24.40 2.44
CA ARG A 87 9.38 -25.81 2.75
C ARG A 87 8.07 -26.55 3.00
N ASP A 88 7.21 -26.01 3.87
CA ASP A 88 5.93 -26.58 4.20
C ASP A 88 4.87 -25.46 4.28
N PRO A 89 3.98 -25.34 3.29
CA PRO A 89 3.01 -24.26 3.27
C PRO A 89 1.91 -24.42 4.34
N TYR A 90 1.75 -25.61 4.93
CA TYR A 90 0.77 -25.87 5.99
C TYR A 90 1.27 -25.48 7.40
N LYS A 91 2.52 -25.04 7.53
CA LYS A 91 3.11 -24.62 8.80
C LYS A 91 3.57 -23.17 8.74
N VAL A 92 3.45 -22.48 9.87
CA VAL A 92 4.09 -21.19 10.06
C VAL A 92 5.55 -21.44 10.45
N ASP A 93 6.45 -20.62 9.88
CA ASP A 93 7.89 -20.70 10.20
C ASP A 93 8.13 -20.44 11.70
N PRO A 94 8.90 -21.30 12.39
CA PRO A 94 9.12 -21.15 13.82
C PRO A 94 9.86 -19.86 14.22
N HIS A 95 10.64 -19.23 13.32
CA HIS A 95 11.22 -17.90 13.58
C HIS A 95 10.17 -16.79 13.63
N LEU A 96 9.03 -16.98 12.95
CA LEU A 96 7.96 -16.01 12.90
C LEU A 96 6.88 -16.27 13.97
N GLY A 97 6.85 -17.47 14.55
CA GLY A 97 5.87 -17.90 15.53
C GLY A 97 5.15 -19.18 15.14
N ASN A 98 3.82 -19.19 15.21
CA ASN A 98 3.00 -20.36 14.92
C ASN A 98 1.60 -19.98 14.41
N MET A 99 0.80 -20.98 14.02
CA MET A 99 -0.57 -20.74 13.52
C MET A 99 -1.46 -19.98 14.52
N PRO A 100 -1.50 -20.31 15.83
CA PRO A 100 -2.22 -19.49 16.82
C PRO A 100 -1.78 -18.01 16.85
N THR A 101 -0.48 -17.72 16.70
CA THR A 101 0.02 -16.32 16.65
C THR A 101 -0.47 -15.62 15.38
N LEU A 102 -0.49 -16.31 14.23
CA LEU A 102 -1.04 -15.76 12.99
C LEU A 102 -2.54 -15.46 13.11
N GLN A 103 -3.30 -16.39 13.68
CA GLN A 103 -4.73 -16.18 13.96
C GLN A 103 -4.97 -15.01 14.90
N GLU A 104 -4.15 -14.85 15.92
CA GLU A 104 -4.21 -13.72 16.86
C GLU A 104 -3.88 -12.39 16.16
N LEU A 105 -2.89 -12.36 15.26
CA LEU A 105 -2.57 -11.19 14.44
C LEU A 105 -3.80 -10.75 13.64
N VAL A 106 -4.43 -11.67 12.90
CA VAL A 106 -5.61 -11.36 12.08
C VAL A 106 -6.77 -10.86 12.95
N ARG A 107 -7.04 -11.54 14.06
CA ARG A 107 -8.11 -11.15 14.99
C ARG A 107 -7.87 -9.73 15.55
N LYS A 108 -6.64 -9.42 15.99
CA LYS A 108 -6.30 -8.10 16.53
C LYS A 108 -6.28 -7.01 15.47
N ALA A 109 -5.84 -7.32 14.26
CA ALA A 109 -5.93 -6.40 13.14
C ALA A 109 -7.39 -6.04 12.84
N HIS A 110 -8.29 -7.03 12.79
CA HIS A 110 -9.72 -6.81 12.57
C HIS A 110 -10.37 -5.99 13.69
N GLU A 111 -10.01 -6.19 14.96
CA GLU A 111 -10.46 -5.35 16.08
C GLU A 111 -10.10 -3.87 15.89
N LYS A 112 -8.96 -3.60 15.25
CA LYS A 112 -8.51 -2.24 14.89
C LYS A 112 -9.04 -1.77 13.53
N LYS A 113 -9.90 -2.56 12.88
CA LYS A 113 -10.40 -2.28 11.52
C LYS A 113 -9.25 -2.17 10.50
N LEU A 114 -8.26 -3.02 10.64
CA LEU A 114 -7.21 -3.26 9.66
C LEU A 114 -7.52 -4.58 8.96
N LYS A 115 -7.52 -4.59 7.63
CA LYS A 115 -7.54 -5.81 6.83
C LYS A 115 -6.16 -6.45 6.78
N VAL A 116 -6.12 -7.75 6.53
CA VAL A 116 -4.87 -8.50 6.43
C VAL A 116 -4.75 -9.14 5.06
N VAL A 117 -3.71 -8.80 4.33
CA VAL A 117 -3.27 -9.46 3.09
C VAL A 117 -2.06 -10.32 3.42
N LEU A 118 -2.16 -11.60 3.14
CA LEU A 118 -1.05 -12.53 3.32
C LEU A 118 -0.37 -12.78 1.98
N ASP A 119 0.94 -12.68 1.94
CA ASP A 119 1.73 -13.07 0.76
C ASP A 119 1.81 -14.59 0.66
N VAL A 120 1.61 -15.14 -0.54
CA VAL A 120 1.56 -16.58 -0.79
C VAL A 120 2.36 -16.96 -2.00
N VAL A 121 3.15 -18.03 -1.86
CA VAL A 121 3.99 -18.57 -2.92
C VAL A 121 3.36 -19.85 -3.45
N ILE A 122 2.88 -19.81 -4.71
CA ILE A 122 2.24 -20.96 -5.36
C ILE A 122 2.91 -21.35 -6.69
N ASN A 123 3.95 -20.60 -7.09
CA ASN A 123 4.72 -20.87 -8.29
C ASN A 123 5.85 -21.87 -8.06
N HIS A 124 6.52 -21.81 -6.92
CA HIS A 124 7.76 -22.56 -6.66
C HIS A 124 7.87 -22.93 -5.17
N LEU A 125 8.85 -23.79 -4.88
CA LEU A 125 9.26 -24.12 -3.52
C LEU A 125 10.71 -23.68 -3.27
N GLY A 126 11.19 -23.84 -2.05
CA GLY A 126 12.55 -23.45 -1.68
C GLY A 126 13.63 -24.32 -2.33
N TYR A 127 14.85 -23.78 -2.42
CA TYR A 127 16.00 -24.49 -2.98
C TYR A 127 16.23 -25.85 -2.32
N GLY A 128 16.47 -26.90 -3.15
CA GLY A 128 16.76 -28.23 -2.65
C GLY A 128 15.60 -28.87 -1.88
N HIS A 129 14.36 -28.49 -2.19
CA HIS A 129 13.17 -29.02 -1.53
C HIS A 129 13.16 -30.57 -1.55
N PRO A 130 12.85 -31.25 -0.42
CA PRO A 130 12.89 -32.71 -0.32
C PRO A 130 12.05 -33.45 -1.38
N TRP A 131 10.96 -32.85 -1.84
CA TRP A 131 10.10 -33.43 -2.87
C TRP A 131 10.78 -33.63 -4.24
N LEU A 132 11.88 -32.95 -4.51
CA LEU A 132 12.66 -33.16 -5.73
C LEU A 132 13.28 -34.55 -5.80
N ALA A 133 13.58 -35.17 -4.64
CA ALA A 133 14.16 -36.48 -4.50
C ALA A 133 13.15 -37.56 -4.05
N ASP A 134 11.89 -37.21 -3.89
CA ASP A 134 10.81 -38.07 -3.46
C ASP A 134 10.06 -38.63 -4.69
N ASP A 135 10.01 -39.96 -4.83
CA ASP A 135 9.37 -40.64 -5.97
C ASP A 135 7.88 -40.26 -6.13
N GLU A 136 7.21 -39.88 -5.04
CA GLU A 136 5.80 -39.47 -5.05
C GLU A 136 5.64 -38.06 -5.63
N HIS A 137 6.57 -37.13 -5.38
CA HIS A 137 6.42 -35.72 -5.70
C HIS A 137 7.38 -35.20 -6.77
N ALA A 138 8.43 -35.94 -7.17
CA ALA A 138 9.40 -35.46 -8.13
C ALA A 138 8.77 -34.99 -9.45
N HIS A 139 7.64 -35.61 -9.85
CA HIS A 139 6.88 -35.23 -11.06
C HIS A 139 5.95 -34.03 -10.87
N TRP A 140 5.95 -33.40 -9.68
CA TRP A 140 5.21 -32.18 -9.39
C TRP A 140 5.97 -30.92 -9.83
N PHE A 141 7.19 -31.07 -10.32
CA PHE A 141 8.03 -29.97 -10.78
C PHE A 141 8.26 -30.03 -12.28
N HIS A 142 8.43 -28.86 -12.89
CA HIS A 142 8.99 -28.78 -14.22
C HIS A 142 10.49 -29.12 -14.19
N ASP A 143 11.02 -29.56 -15.34
CA ASP A 143 12.46 -29.73 -15.50
C ASP A 143 13.17 -28.38 -15.40
N PHE A 144 14.36 -28.37 -14.79
CA PHE A 144 15.18 -27.17 -14.72
C PHE A 144 15.49 -26.63 -16.11
N CYS A 145 15.16 -25.37 -16.37
CA CYS A 145 15.58 -24.60 -17.52
C CYS A 145 15.77 -23.11 -17.15
N PRO A 146 16.69 -22.39 -17.81
CA PRO A 146 16.83 -20.96 -17.65
C PRO A 146 15.67 -20.23 -18.33
N ILE A 147 15.12 -19.18 -17.68
CA ILE A 147 13.99 -18.43 -18.23
C ILE A 147 14.43 -17.59 -19.45
N ASN A 148 13.68 -17.71 -20.54
CA ASN A 148 13.67 -16.76 -21.64
C ASN A 148 12.44 -15.85 -21.50
N PHE A 149 12.63 -14.63 -21.00
CA PHE A 149 11.53 -13.68 -20.77
C PHE A 149 10.77 -13.20 -22.04
N ALA A 150 11.30 -13.53 -23.23
CA ALA A 150 10.60 -13.28 -24.50
C ALA A 150 9.64 -14.41 -24.89
N ASP A 151 9.68 -15.54 -24.22
CA ASP A 151 8.82 -16.70 -24.44
C ASP A 151 7.96 -16.97 -23.19
N GLN A 152 6.66 -16.72 -23.30
CA GLN A 152 5.71 -16.88 -22.20
C GLN A 152 5.71 -18.31 -21.62
N LYS A 153 5.85 -19.33 -22.47
CA LYS A 153 5.93 -20.71 -21.99
C LYS A 153 7.18 -20.93 -21.14
N SER A 154 8.31 -20.36 -21.54
CA SER A 154 9.54 -20.41 -20.73
C SER A 154 9.38 -19.66 -19.40
N VAL A 155 8.63 -18.53 -19.38
CA VAL A 155 8.32 -17.80 -18.15
C VAL A 155 7.47 -18.63 -17.19
N GLU A 156 6.57 -19.48 -17.71
CA GLU A 156 5.62 -20.29 -16.93
C GLU A 156 6.16 -21.67 -16.52
N GLN A 157 7.24 -22.17 -17.13
CA GLN A 157 7.71 -23.55 -16.93
C GLN A 157 9.18 -23.65 -16.53
N CYS A 158 9.95 -22.55 -16.57
CA CYS A 158 11.35 -22.56 -16.17
C CYS A 158 11.54 -21.98 -14.77
N TRP A 159 12.56 -22.42 -14.08
CA TRP A 159 12.81 -22.12 -12.67
C TRP A 159 13.21 -20.67 -12.45
N LEU A 160 12.33 -19.89 -11.82
CA LEU A 160 12.60 -18.50 -11.43
C LEU A 160 13.76 -18.46 -10.43
N ALA A 161 14.83 -17.76 -10.78
CA ALA A 161 16.04 -17.66 -9.96
C ALA A 161 16.64 -19.02 -9.55
N GLY A 162 16.27 -20.13 -10.20
CA GLY A 162 16.71 -21.48 -9.85
C GLY A 162 15.88 -22.17 -8.77
N LEU A 163 14.75 -21.59 -8.38
CA LEU A 163 13.77 -22.18 -7.45
C LEU A 163 12.95 -23.26 -8.15
N PRO A 164 12.69 -24.41 -7.50
CA PRO A 164 11.91 -25.51 -8.09
C PRO A 164 10.51 -25.09 -8.46
N ASP A 165 10.23 -25.02 -9.76
CA ASP A 165 8.97 -24.57 -10.32
C ASP A 165 7.92 -25.67 -10.27
N LEU A 166 6.72 -25.36 -9.72
CA LEU A 166 5.62 -26.30 -9.58
C LEU A 166 4.89 -26.49 -10.91
N ASN A 167 4.83 -27.74 -11.38
CA ASN A 167 4.12 -28.13 -12.59
C ASN A 167 2.61 -28.01 -12.41
N THR A 168 2.05 -26.82 -12.67
CA THR A 168 0.62 -26.55 -12.56
C THR A 168 -0.21 -27.13 -13.72
N GLU A 169 0.38 -27.77 -14.72
CA GLU A 169 -0.32 -28.64 -15.67
C GLU A 169 -0.71 -29.99 -15.05
N ASN A 170 -0.04 -30.39 -13.96
CA ASN A 170 -0.37 -31.60 -13.23
C ASN A 170 -1.62 -31.38 -12.36
N PRO A 171 -2.72 -32.16 -12.55
CA PRO A 171 -3.96 -31.99 -11.79
C PRO A 171 -3.79 -32.21 -10.27
N ALA A 172 -2.80 -33.03 -9.84
CA ALA A 172 -2.53 -33.24 -8.43
C ALA A 172 -1.97 -31.97 -7.77
N VAL A 173 -1.06 -31.26 -8.47
CA VAL A 173 -0.49 -29.98 -8.04
C VAL A 173 -1.58 -28.92 -7.95
N ARG A 174 -2.44 -28.78 -8.98
CA ARG A 174 -3.58 -27.84 -8.96
C ARG A 174 -4.48 -28.10 -7.75
N LYS A 175 -4.88 -29.35 -7.55
CA LYS A 175 -5.72 -29.74 -6.43
C LYS A 175 -5.07 -29.41 -5.08
N TYR A 176 -3.78 -29.67 -4.95
CA TYR A 176 -3.01 -29.38 -3.74
C TYR A 176 -3.02 -27.87 -3.44
N LEU A 177 -2.67 -27.04 -4.42
CA LEU A 177 -2.59 -25.59 -4.25
C LEU A 177 -3.96 -24.93 -3.99
N VAL A 178 -5.03 -25.43 -4.63
CA VAL A 178 -6.41 -24.98 -4.35
C VAL A 178 -6.82 -25.37 -2.94
N SER A 179 -6.59 -26.64 -2.55
CA SER A 179 -6.98 -27.13 -1.21
C SER A 179 -6.22 -26.39 -0.12
N TRP A 180 -4.94 -26.13 -0.31
CA TRP A 180 -4.12 -25.37 0.61
C TRP A 180 -4.60 -23.92 0.76
N ALA A 181 -4.90 -23.24 -0.34
CA ALA A 181 -5.38 -21.86 -0.28
C ALA A 181 -6.69 -21.73 0.50
N LEU A 182 -7.66 -22.62 0.24
CA LEU A 182 -8.93 -22.64 0.95
C LEU A 182 -8.74 -22.96 2.43
N TRP A 183 -7.89 -23.95 2.75
CA TRP A 183 -7.53 -24.28 4.13
C TRP A 183 -6.91 -23.07 4.85
N LEU A 184 -5.97 -22.37 4.21
CA LEU A 184 -5.28 -21.22 4.82
C LEU A 184 -6.27 -20.07 5.12
N ILE A 185 -7.18 -19.78 4.20
CA ILE A 185 -8.24 -18.79 4.40
C ILE A 185 -9.12 -19.16 5.59
N ASP A 186 -9.58 -20.42 5.63
CA ASP A 186 -10.45 -20.92 6.71
C ASP A 186 -9.75 -20.95 8.08
N GLN A 187 -8.44 -21.25 8.11
CA GLN A 187 -7.67 -21.26 9.35
C GLN A 187 -7.38 -19.87 9.89
N THR A 188 -7.18 -18.90 9.03
CA THR A 188 -6.64 -17.60 9.44
C THR A 188 -7.66 -16.48 9.40
N GLY A 189 -8.63 -16.54 8.48
CA GLY A 189 -9.59 -15.46 8.26
C GLY A 189 -8.99 -14.20 7.65
N VAL A 190 -7.87 -14.30 6.93
CA VAL A 190 -7.28 -13.17 6.19
C VAL A 190 -8.23 -12.65 5.11
N ASP A 191 -8.10 -11.38 4.74
CA ASP A 191 -9.02 -10.69 3.81
C ASP A 191 -8.59 -10.81 2.35
N GLY A 192 -7.34 -11.16 2.10
CA GLY A 192 -6.80 -11.30 0.76
C GLY A 192 -5.46 -11.98 0.71
N PHE A 193 -5.06 -12.35 -0.52
CA PHE A 193 -3.71 -12.81 -0.84
C PHE A 193 -3.01 -11.86 -1.80
N ARG A 194 -1.70 -11.70 -1.60
CA ARG A 194 -0.78 -11.29 -2.65
C ARG A 194 -0.11 -12.55 -3.19
N VAL A 195 -0.29 -12.84 -4.46
CA VAL A 195 0.30 -14.01 -5.12
C VAL A 195 1.66 -13.62 -5.64
N ASP A 196 2.69 -14.22 -5.03
CA ASP A 196 4.08 -14.09 -5.44
C ASP A 196 4.29 -14.66 -6.84
N ALA A 197 5.18 -14.04 -7.62
CA ALA A 197 5.56 -14.49 -8.96
C ALA A 197 4.37 -14.84 -9.87
N ALA A 198 3.21 -14.17 -9.71
CA ALA A 198 1.99 -14.49 -10.47
C ALA A 198 2.17 -14.37 -11.99
N ARG A 199 3.16 -13.60 -12.44
CA ARG A 199 3.59 -13.53 -13.84
C ARG A 199 4.03 -14.89 -14.39
N HIS A 200 4.53 -15.77 -13.53
CA HIS A 200 5.10 -17.07 -13.87
C HIS A 200 4.06 -18.21 -13.81
N LEU A 201 2.81 -17.89 -13.48
CA LEU A 201 1.73 -18.88 -13.43
C LEU A 201 0.93 -18.89 -14.73
N PRO A 202 0.58 -20.07 -15.28
CA PRO A 202 -0.35 -20.19 -16.38
C PRO A 202 -1.71 -19.56 -16.05
N LYS A 203 -2.26 -18.77 -16.98
CA LYS A 203 -3.51 -18.04 -16.76
C LYS A 203 -4.73 -18.93 -16.58
N ASP A 204 -4.75 -20.12 -17.17
CA ASP A 204 -5.80 -21.10 -16.98
C ASP A 204 -5.77 -21.70 -15.55
N PHE A 205 -4.58 -21.94 -15.00
CA PHE A 205 -4.42 -22.32 -13.60
C PHE A 205 -4.87 -21.19 -12.66
N LEU A 206 -4.44 -19.95 -12.91
CA LEU A 206 -4.89 -18.81 -12.11
C LEU A 206 -6.41 -18.67 -12.11
N LEU A 207 -7.05 -18.82 -13.29
CA LEU A 207 -8.52 -18.74 -13.41
C LEU A 207 -9.22 -19.84 -12.58
N GLU A 208 -8.69 -21.06 -12.60
CA GLU A 208 -9.20 -22.17 -11.78
C GLU A 208 -9.01 -21.88 -10.29
N TRP A 209 -7.81 -21.49 -9.89
CA TRP A 209 -7.44 -21.24 -8.50
C TRP A 209 -8.23 -20.06 -7.89
N THR A 210 -8.29 -18.93 -8.58
CA THR A 210 -9.06 -17.76 -8.15
C THR A 210 -10.56 -18.07 -8.13
N GLY A 211 -11.06 -18.80 -9.14
CA GLY A 211 -12.45 -19.23 -9.22
C GLY A 211 -12.86 -20.12 -8.07
N ALA A 212 -12.01 -21.07 -7.66
CA ALA A 212 -12.26 -21.93 -6.51
C ALA A 212 -12.34 -21.14 -5.19
N ILE A 213 -11.43 -20.17 -4.99
CA ILE A 213 -11.47 -19.28 -3.83
C ILE A 213 -12.74 -18.42 -3.84
N LYS A 214 -13.05 -17.76 -4.96
CA LYS A 214 -14.22 -16.87 -5.06
C LYS A 214 -15.55 -17.62 -4.91
N ALA A 215 -15.60 -18.89 -5.26
CA ALA A 215 -16.81 -19.72 -5.07
C ALA A 215 -17.16 -19.90 -3.60
N GLN A 216 -16.18 -19.99 -2.70
CA GLN A 216 -16.38 -20.14 -1.26
C GLN A 216 -16.29 -18.80 -0.51
N HIS A 217 -15.41 -17.92 -0.95
CA HIS A 217 -15.13 -16.61 -0.35
C HIS A 217 -15.33 -15.48 -1.37
N PRO A 218 -16.54 -15.11 -1.76
CA PRO A 218 -16.79 -14.19 -2.89
C PRO A 218 -16.21 -12.78 -2.75
N ARG A 219 -15.86 -12.36 -1.54
CA ARG A 219 -15.28 -11.05 -1.22
C ARG A 219 -13.78 -11.09 -0.96
N PHE A 220 -13.18 -12.28 -1.04
CA PHE A 220 -11.74 -12.45 -0.84
C PHE A 220 -10.97 -11.73 -1.94
N TRP A 221 -9.98 -10.93 -1.60
CA TRP A 221 -9.21 -10.14 -2.55
C TRP A 221 -7.93 -10.85 -2.97
N ILE A 222 -7.60 -10.78 -4.25
CA ILE A 222 -6.42 -11.44 -4.81
C ILE A 222 -5.62 -10.46 -5.65
N LEU A 223 -4.46 -10.06 -5.14
CA LEU A 223 -3.44 -9.25 -5.80
C LEU A 223 -2.40 -10.18 -6.44
N GLY A 224 -2.10 -10.00 -7.71
CA GLY A 224 -0.99 -10.71 -8.36
C GLY A 224 0.24 -9.82 -8.53
N GLU A 225 1.42 -10.39 -8.22
CA GLU A 225 2.66 -9.76 -8.62
C GLU A 225 2.92 -10.01 -10.10
N ILE A 226 2.79 -8.96 -10.90
CA ILE A 226 3.11 -9.01 -12.33
C ILE A 226 4.27 -8.05 -12.59
N TYR A 227 5.49 -8.55 -12.49
CA TYR A 227 6.71 -7.76 -12.73
C TYR A 227 6.82 -7.39 -14.21
N SER A 228 6.07 -6.38 -14.61
CA SER A 228 5.98 -5.85 -15.97
C SER A 228 5.37 -4.45 -15.96
N SER A 229 5.92 -3.54 -16.76
CA SER A 229 5.39 -2.18 -16.94
C SER A 229 4.28 -2.08 -18.00
N GLY A 230 3.87 -3.19 -18.62
CA GLY A 230 2.88 -3.17 -19.72
C GLY A 230 1.46 -3.46 -19.24
N TYR A 231 0.59 -2.46 -19.12
CA TYR A 231 -0.81 -2.67 -18.69
C TYR A 231 -1.60 -3.64 -19.56
N ARG A 232 -1.40 -3.64 -20.89
CA ARG A 232 -2.02 -4.61 -21.79
C ARG A 232 -1.59 -6.06 -21.48
N TYR A 233 -0.34 -6.28 -21.08
CA TYR A 233 0.11 -7.60 -20.62
C TYR A 233 -0.52 -7.96 -19.27
N GLN A 234 -0.57 -7.01 -18.35
CA GLN A 234 -1.16 -7.18 -17.02
C GLN A 234 -2.67 -7.43 -17.07
N SER A 235 -3.40 -6.85 -18.06
CA SER A 235 -4.86 -7.05 -18.19
C SER A 235 -5.25 -8.52 -18.34
N GLY A 236 -4.41 -9.33 -19.00
CA GLY A 236 -4.63 -10.77 -19.15
C GLY A 236 -4.61 -11.54 -17.82
N PHE A 237 -4.00 -11.01 -16.77
CA PHE A 237 -4.03 -11.60 -15.43
C PHE A 237 -5.28 -11.18 -14.64
N LEU A 238 -5.82 -9.99 -14.91
CA LEU A 238 -7.14 -9.61 -14.42
C LEU A 238 -8.25 -10.48 -15.08
N ASP A 239 -8.07 -10.83 -16.36
CA ASP A 239 -8.96 -11.79 -17.05
C ASP A 239 -8.85 -13.21 -16.44
N ALA A 240 -7.70 -13.56 -15.88
CA ALA A 240 -7.46 -14.80 -15.15
C ALA A 240 -7.96 -14.78 -13.69
N GLY A 241 -8.76 -13.77 -13.31
CA GLY A 241 -9.47 -13.72 -12.04
C GLY A 241 -8.77 -13.00 -10.90
N LEU A 242 -7.59 -12.38 -11.14
CA LEU A 242 -7.01 -11.47 -10.15
C LEU A 242 -7.87 -10.21 -10.01
N ASP A 243 -7.98 -9.68 -8.80
CA ASP A 243 -8.70 -8.43 -8.52
C ASP A 243 -7.84 -7.19 -8.77
N ALA A 244 -6.52 -7.34 -8.64
CA ALA A 244 -5.55 -6.27 -8.86
C ALA A 244 -4.18 -6.82 -9.26
N VAL A 245 -3.34 -5.93 -9.81
CA VAL A 245 -1.95 -6.21 -10.18
C VAL A 245 -1.01 -5.18 -9.56
N THR A 246 0.24 -5.58 -9.28
CA THR A 246 1.30 -4.66 -8.87
C THR A 246 1.65 -3.69 -10.01
N ASP A 247 1.68 -2.40 -9.72
CA ASP A 247 1.82 -1.35 -10.75
C ASP A 247 3.27 -0.92 -10.96
N PHE A 248 4.05 -1.76 -11.62
CA PHE A 248 5.43 -1.43 -12.01
C PHE A 248 5.50 -0.31 -13.07
N GLN A 249 4.45 -0.09 -13.87
CA GLN A 249 4.39 1.03 -14.81
C GLN A 249 4.41 2.38 -14.07
N THR A 250 3.59 2.50 -13.01
CA THR A 250 3.60 3.72 -12.17
C THR A 250 4.90 3.85 -11.40
N TYR A 251 5.47 2.76 -10.88
CA TYR A 251 6.78 2.75 -10.22
C TYR A 251 7.88 3.29 -11.14
N ASP A 252 8.00 2.79 -12.37
CA ASP A 252 8.98 3.25 -13.35
C ASP A 252 8.77 4.73 -13.72
N THR A 253 7.52 5.12 -13.98
CA THR A 253 7.14 6.50 -14.30
C THR A 253 7.53 7.46 -13.18
N LEU A 254 7.28 7.07 -11.93
CA LEU A 254 7.61 7.86 -10.75
C LEU A 254 9.12 8.02 -10.59
N ARG A 255 9.88 6.94 -10.72
CA ARG A 255 11.34 6.98 -10.61
C ARG A 255 11.97 7.86 -11.68
N ILE A 256 11.49 7.74 -12.93
CA ILE A 256 11.99 8.58 -14.05
C ILE A 256 11.57 10.03 -13.85
N GLY A 257 10.31 10.29 -13.50
CA GLY A 257 9.77 11.64 -13.35
C GLY A 257 10.42 12.42 -12.21
N LEU A 258 10.69 11.77 -11.08
CA LEU A 258 11.31 12.37 -9.88
C LEU A 258 12.84 12.26 -9.85
N ASP A 259 13.49 11.69 -10.87
CA ASP A 259 14.95 11.78 -11.02
C ASP A 259 15.35 13.28 -11.06
N PRO A 260 16.50 13.69 -10.50
CA PRO A 260 16.95 15.09 -10.55
C PRO A 260 17.04 15.69 -11.95
N ARG A 261 17.20 14.86 -12.98
CA ARG A 261 17.19 15.25 -14.40
C ARG A 261 15.91 14.88 -15.12
N GLY A 262 14.93 14.37 -14.36
CA GLY A 262 13.68 13.82 -14.86
C GLY A 262 12.73 14.88 -15.46
N ASN A 263 11.53 14.40 -15.76
CA ASN A 263 10.45 15.20 -16.28
C ASN A 263 9.18 14.93 -15.45
N LEU A 264 8.83 15.87 -14.56
CA LEU A 264 7.67 15.74 -13.68
C LEU A 264 6.36 15.59 -14.46
N GLY A 265 6.25 16.15 -15.67
CA GLY A 265 5.08 15.97 -16.51
C GLY A 265 4.77 14.50 -16.82
N GLN A 266 5.77 13.61 -16.78
CA GLN A 266 5.52 12.17 -16.97
C GLN A 266 4.69 11.54 -15.84
N LEU A 267 4.61 12.15 -14.66
CA LEU A 267 3.81 11.66 -13.54
C LEU A 267 2.32 11.54 -13.86
N THR A 268 1.82 12.30 -14.81
CA THR A 268 0.42 12.23 -15.25
C THR A 268 0.17 11.16 -16.33
N THR A 269 1.23 10.53 -16.86
CA THR A 269 1.12 9.57 -17.98
C THR A 269 0.53 8.23 -17.54
N SER A 270 0.98 7.68 -16.40
CA SER A 270 0.59 6.35 -15.94
C SER A 270 -0.92 6.20 -15.75
N PRO A 271 -1.65 7.13 -15.09
CA PRO A 271 -3.10 7.03 -14.99
C PRO A 271 -3.82 7.09 -16.34
N LEU A 272 -3.29 7.86 -17.29
CA LEU A 272 -3.87 7.96 -18.64
C LEU A 272 -3.71 6.66 -19.44
N LEU A 273 -2.60 5.93 -19.22
CA LEU A 273 -2.36 4.64 -19.86
C LEU A 273 -3.15 3.49 -19.20
N ALA A 274 -3.67 3.68 -18.00
CA ALA A 274 -4.37 2.64 -17.25
C ALA A 274 -5.64 2.10 -17.95
N ALA A 275 -6.18 2.83 -18.93
CA ALA A 275 -7.24 2.34 -19.80
C ALA A 275 -6.88 1.02 -20.53
N ASP A 276 -5.61 0.73 -20.73
CA ASP A 276 -5.12 -0.53 -21.31
C ASP A 276 -5.34 -1.75 -20.38
N LEU A 277 -5.67 -1.56 -19.10
CA LEU A 277 -6.12 -2.64 -18.20
C LEU A 277 -7.53 -3.13 -18.54
N GLY A 278 -8.32 -2.32 -19.27
CA GLY A 278 -9.68 -2.60 -19.68
C GLY A 278 -10.70 -1.71 -18.97
N ALA A 279 -11.82 -1.50 -19.62
CA ALA A 279 -12.88 -0.61 -19.15
C ALA A 279 -13.39 -1.01 -17.75
N GLY A 280 -13.38 -0.06 -16.83
CA GLY A 280 -13.80 -0.25 -15.44
C GLY A 280 -12.77 -0.97 -14.55
N ARG A 281 -11.55 -1.21 -15.06
CA ARG A 281 -10.44 -1.85 -14.32
C ARG A 281 -9.21 -0.95 -14.23
N GLU A 282 -9.33 0.30 -14.59
CA GLU A 282 -8.23 1.29 -14.62
C GLU A 282 -7.61 1.47 -13.21
N ASP A 283 -8.40 1.23 -12.17
CA ASP A 283 -7.99 1.33 -10.76
C ASP A 283 -7.62 -0.03 -10.14
N ALA A 284 -7.64 -1.14 -10.91
CA ALA A 284 -7.22 -2.47 -10.43
C ALA A 284 -5.69 -2.57 -10.31
N ARG A 285 -5.09 -1.58 -9.66
CA ARG A 285 -3.65 -1.36 -9.54
C ARG A 285 -3.26 -1.16 -8.09
N VAL A 286 -2.18 -1.79 -7.69
CA VAL A 286 -1.54 -1.59 -6.40
C VAL A 286 -0.27 -0.81 -6.61
N ILE A 287 -0.26 0.43 -6.14
CA ILE A 287 0.76 1.44 -6.41
C ILE A 287 1.75 1.47 -5.25
N PHE A 288 3.03 1.53 -5.56
CA PHE A 288 4.12 1.63 -4.59
C PHE A 288 5.24 2.54 -5.11
N ILE A 289 6.08 3.05 -4.20
CA ILE A 289 7.26 3.86 -4.54
C ILE A 289 8.56 3.11 -4.29
N ASP A 290 8.51 2.16 -3.39
CA ASP A 290 9.53 1.15 -3.09
C ASP A 290 8.87 -0.07 -2.47
N ASN A 291 9.58 -1.21 -2.47
CA ASN A 291 9.18 -2.45 -1.82
C ASN A 291 10.43 -3.30 -1.52
N HIS A 292 10.25 -4.57 -1.20
CA HIS A 292 11.32 -5.51 -0.83
C HIS A 292 12.10 -6.11 -2.02
N ASP A 293 11.75 -5.76 -3.27
CA ASP A 293 12.38 -6.26 -4.50
C ASP A 293 13.07 -5.14 -5.28
N VAL A 294 12.94 -3.91 -4.83
CA VAL A 294 13.54 -2.74 -5.47
C VAL A 294 14.20 -1.84 -4.44
N PRO A 295 15.25 -1.08 -4.82
CA PRO A 295 15.89 -0.15 -3.89
C PRO A 295 14.92 0.81 -3.23
N ARG A 296 15.16 1.14 -1.97
CA ARG A 296 14.43 2.20 -1.26
C ARG A 296 14.40 3.47 -2.07
N PHE A 297 13.28 4.20 -2.01
CA PHE A 297 13.12 5.45 -2.76
C PHE A 297 14.22 6.47 -2.45
N VAL A 298 14.62 6.58 -1.19
CA VAL A 298 15.69 7.51 -0.76
C VAL A 298 17.09 7.06 -1.12
N GLY A 299 17.26 5.81 -1.61
CA GLY A 299 18.57 5.25 -1.96
C GLY A 299 19.34 4.70 -0.76
N ARG A 300 20.60 4.36 -0.99
CA ARG A 300 21.46 3.63 -0.03
C ARG A 300 21.82 4.45 1.20
N ASP A 301 22.07 5.74 1.02
CA ASP A 301 22.62 6.61 2.04
C ASP A 301 21.53 7.40 2.77
N ALA A 302 21.86 7.93 3.94
CA ALA A 302 20.94 8.81 4.66
C ALA A 302 20.52 9.99 3.77
N PRO A 303 19.20 10.27 3.63
CA PRO A 303 18.73 11.25 2.67
C PRO A 303 19.07 12.68 3.07
N ASP A 304 19.59 13.44 2.12
CA ASP A 304 19.72 14.88 2.23
C ASP A 304 18.37 15.60 2.07
N ALA A 305 18.34 16.91 2.26
CA ALA A 305 17.13 17.72 2.14
C ALA A 305 16.47 17.62 0.76
N ALA A 306 17.27 17.48 -0.31
CA ALA A 306 16.76 17.34 -1.67
C ALA A 306 16.08 15.99 -1.88
N THR A 307 16.66 14.93 -1.36
CA THR A 307 16.09 13.56 -1.40
C THR A 307 14.82 13.46 -0.57
N LYS A 308 14.79 14.08 0.62
CA LYS A 308 13.57 14.15 1.45
C LYS A 308 12.44 14.93 0.74
N ALA A 309 12.76 16.02 0.06
CA ALA A 309 11.75 16.75 -0.73
C ALA A 309 11.18 15.87 -1.86
N ARG A 310 12.03 15.09 -2.56
CA ARG A 310 11.57 14.14 -3.58
C ARG A 310 10.74 13.00 -2.96
N LEU A 311 11.10 12.52 -1.77
CA LEU A 311 10.29 11.54 -1.04
C LEU A 311 8.91 12.12 -0.71
N ALA A 312 8.84 13.37 -0.27
CA ALA A 312 7.56 14.05 -0.03
C ALA A 312 6.71 14.14 -1.31
N GLN A 313 7.34 14.44 -2.45
CA GLN A 313 6.68 14.44 -3.77
C GLN A 313 6.14 13.04 -4.11
N ALA A 314 6.94 11.99 -3.91
CA ALA A 314 6.55 10.60 -4.18
C ALA A 314 5.41 10.15 -3.26
N LEU A 315 5.42 10.52 -1.98
CA LEU A 315 4.36 10.19 -1.03
C LEU A 315 3.05 10.92 -1.36
N VAL A 316 3.09 12.20 -1.73
CA VAL A 316 1.90 12.92 -2.22
C VAL A 316 1.35 12.22 -3.45
N TYR A 317 2.19 11.85 -4.40
CA TYR A 317 1.79 11.11 -5.59
C TYR A 317 1.16 9.76 -5.23
N LEU A 318 1.82 8.93 -4.42
CA LEU A 318 1.37 7.61 -4.00
C LEU A 318 -0.07 7.63 -3.46
N PHE A 319 -0.36 8.52 -2.54
CA PHE A 319 -1.66 8.56 -1.87
C PHE A 319 -2.75 9.31 -2.64
N THR A 320 -2.42 9.95 -3.74
CA THR A 320 -3.40 10.70 -4.56
C THR A 320 -3.69 10.07 -5.91
N MET A 321 -2.91 9.10 -6.35
CA MET A 321 -3.15 8.37 -7.59
C MET A 321 -4.37 7.45 -7.49
N PRO A 322 -5.06 7.18 -8.64
CA PRO A 322 -6.05 6.13 -8.75
C PRO A 322 -5.44 4.75 -8.48
N GLY A 323 -6.13 3.90 -7.72
CA GLY A 323 -5.67 2.57 -7.30
C GLY A 323 -5.45 2.47 -5.79
N THR A 324 -4.88 1.37 -5.32
CA THR A 324 -4.62 1.08 -3.91
C THR A 324 -3.15 1.37 -3.57
N PRO A 325 -2.86 2.37 -2.72
CA PRO A 325 -1.48 2.67 -2.33
C PRO A 325 -0.92 1.63 -1.36
N VAL A 326 0.35 1.27 -1.54
CA VAL A 326 1.15 0.47 -0.61
C VAL A 326 2.32 1.29 -0.11
N LEU A 327 2.44 1.39 1.19
CA LEU A 327 3.59 1.98 1.87
C LEU A 327 4.44 0.85 2.46
N TYR A 328 5.68 0.72 2.01
CA TYR A 328 6.63 -0.25 2.54
C TYR A 328 7.16 0.21 3.90
N TYR A 329 7.26 -0.71 4.89
CA TYR A 329 7.76 -0.37 6.23
C TYR A 329 9.08 0.40 6.16
N GLY A 330 9.23 1.42 6.98
CA GLY A 330 10.42 2.25 7.03
C GLY A 330 10.43 3.42 6.04
N THR A 331 9.63 3.41 4.98
CA THR A 331 9.54 4.54 4.02
C THR A 331 8.99 5.79 4.70
N GLU A 332 8.07 5.63 5.66
CA GLU A 332 7.52 6.73 6.47
C GLU A 332 8.53 7.38 7.43
N VAL A 333 9.67 6.75 7.62
CA VAL A 333 10.78 7.28 8.44
C VAL A 333 12.02 7.58 7.60
N ALA A 334 11.86 7.56 6.28
CA ALA A 334 12.91 7.77 5.29
C ALA A 334 14.08 6.77 5.44
N LEU A 335 13.79 5.50 5.76
CA LEU A 335 14.77 4.43 5.90
C LEU A 335 15.54 4.24 4.60
N PRO A 336 16.87 4.38 4.59
CA PRO A 336 17.68 4.17 3.40
C PRO A 336 17.92 2.68 3.13
N GLY A 337 18.19 2.33 1.86
CA GLY A 337 18.57 1.00 1.43
C GLY A 337 18.83 0.94 -0.08
N GLY A 338 19.86 0.19 -0.47
CA GLY A 338 20.21 -0.08 -1.85
C GLY A 338 19.39 -1.25 -2.43
N ALA A 339 20.01 -2.05 -3.31
CA ALA A 339 19.41 -3.28 -3.80
C ALA A 339 19.40 -4.38 -2.72
N ASP A 340 18.58 -5.41 -2.87
CA ASP A 340 18.52 -6.60 -2.03
C ASP A 340 19.94 -7.11 -1.66
N PRO A 341 20.23 -7.40 -0.38
CA PRO A 341 19.35 -7.33 0.80
C PRO A 341 19.35 -5.98 1.55
N ASP A 342 19.98 -4.94 1.00
CA ASP A 342 20.16 -3.65 1.68
C ASP A 342 18.86 -2.82 1.77
N ASP A 343 17.90 -3.04 0.88
CA ASP A 343 16.54 -2.49 0.93
C ASP A 343 15.67 -3.08 2.05
N ARG A 344 16.13 -4.19 2.66
CA ARG A 344 15.46 -4.96 3.72
C ARG A 344 16.09 -4.72 5.10
N ARG A 345 16.63 -3.53 5.34
CA ARG A 345 17.16 -3.14 6.66
C ARG A 345 16.07 -3.20 7.72
N PRO A 346 16.41 -3.59 8.98
CA PRO A 346 15.44 -3.59 10.08
C PRO A 346 14.81 -2.22 10.31
N MET A 347 13.53 -2.21 10.75
CA MET A 347 12.80 -1.00 11.09
C MET A 347 13.49 -0.24 12.23
N PRO A 348 13.85 1.04 12.05
CA PRO A 348 14.48 1.83 13.12
C PRO A 348 13.40 2.38 14.06
N TRP A 349 13.02 1.62 15.07
CA TRP A 349 12.00 2.02 16.05
C TRP A 349 12.41 3.23 16.89
N SER A 350 13.69 3.50 17.02
CA SER A 350 14.22 4.72 17.62
C SER A 350 14.81 5.63 16.54
N GLY A 351 14.34 6.86 16.47
CA GLY A 351 14.80 7.81 15.44
C GLY A 351 13.92 7.82 14.17
N GLY A 352 14.54 8.05 13.02
CA GLY A 352 13.84 8.26 11.75
C GLY A 352 13.38 9.70 11.56
N ASP A 353 12.70 9.95 10.45
CA ASP A 353 12.27 11.29 10.04
C ASP A 353 10.82 11.55 10.44
N GLU A 354 10.62 12.37 11.50
CA GLU A 354 9.28 12.68 12.00
C GLU A 354 8.48 13.57 11.03
N GLU A 355 9.14 14.42 10.24
CA GLU A 355 8.44 15.26 9.25
C GLU A 355 7.85 14.40 8.14
N VAL A 356 8.59 13.39 7.66
CA VAL A 356 8.10 12.42 6.68
C VAL A 356 6.97 11.59 7.29
N ARG A 357 7.12 11.12 8.52
CA ARG A 357 6.08 10.35 9.23
C ARG A 357 4.79 11.15 9.38
N GLN A 358 4.90 12.42 9.76
CA GLN A 358 3.73 13.29 9.89
C GLN A 358 3.07 13.54 8.52
N LEU A 359 3.86 13.74 7.46
CA LEU A 359 3.33 13.89 6.10
C LEU A 359 2.54 12.66 5.66
N VAL A 360 3.08 11.46 5.87
CA VAL A 360 2.38 10.18 5.56
C VAL A 360 1.05 10.15 6.30
N ARG A 361 1.05 10.42 7.60
CA ARG A 361 -0.17 10.44 8.43
C ARG A 361 -1.21 11.41 7.89
N ASP A 362 -0.80 12.63 7.59
CA ASP A 362 -1.70 13.68 7.11
C ASP A 362 -2.33 13.34 5.76
N ILE A 363 -1.54 12.79 4.82
CA ILE A 363 -2.02 12.44 3.47
C ILE A 363 -2.89 11.18 3.53
N ALA A 364 -2.49 10.16 4.27
CA ALA A 364 -3.25 8.92 4.40
C ALA A 364 -4.62 9.17 5.07
N MET A 365 -4.64 9.96 6.16
CA MET A 365 -5.90 10.37 6.81
C MET A 365 -6.77 11.21 5.88
N LEU A 366 -6.15 12.09 5.07
CA LEU A 366 -6.89 12.87 4.07
C LEU A 366 -7.53 11.96 3.04
N ARG A 367 -6.78 10.97 2.50
CA ARG A 367 -7.32 10.00 1.54
C ARG A 367 -8.51 9.24 2.12
N GLN A 368 -8.47 8.83 3.40
CA GLN A 368 -9.60 8.15 4.03
C GLN A 368 -10.83 9.05 4.13
N ALA A 369 -10.64 10.34 4.46
CA ALA A 369 -11.73 11.29 4.62
C ALA A 369 -12.36 11.69 3.29
N ILE A 370 -11.59 11.74 2.20
CA ILE A 370 -11.98 12.34 0.92
C ILE A 370 -12.25 11.27 -0.14
N PRO A 371 -13.53 11.01 -0.50
CA PRO A 371 -13.87 9.99 -1.50
C PRO A 371 -13.24 10.21 -2.87
N SER A 372 -13.07 11.48 -3.30
CA SER A 372 -12.42 11.79 -4.58
C SER A 372 -10.99 11.27 -4.66
N LEU A 373 -10.22 11.26 -3.57
CA LEU A 373 -8.86 10.70 -3.55
C LEU A 373 -8.84 9.17 -3.69
N ARG A 374 -9.91 8.49 -3.28
CA ARG A 374 -10.02 7.02 -3.34
C ARG A 374 -10.60 6.54 -4.67
N ARG A 375 -11.72 7.10 -5.09
CA ARG A 375 -12.57 6.61 -6.19
C ARG A 375 -12.85 7.66 -7.26
N GLY A 376 -12.30 8.88 -7.11
CA GLY A 376 -12.55 9.96 -8.03
C GLY A 376 -11.90 9.77 -9.39
N SER A 377 -12.39 10.47 -10.41
CA SER A 377 -11.71 10.59 -11.69
C SER A 377 -10.33 11.22 -11.52
N PHE A 378 -9.48 11.03 -12.50
CA PHE A 378 -8.19 11.69 -12.63
C PHE A 378 -8.21 12.56 -13.88
N ASP A 379 -7.92 13.85 -13.73
CA ASP A 379 -7.84 14.79 -14.85
C ASP A 379 -6.56 15.60 -14.76
N GLU A 380 -5.79 15.59 -15.85
CA GLU A 380 -4.57 16.39 -15.98
C GLU A 380 -4.92 17.87 -16.12
N ILE A 381 -4.29 18.72 -15.31
CA ILE A 381 -4.42 20.18 -15.39
C ILE A 381 -3.23 20.78 -16.12
N ALA A 382 -2.01 20.41 -15.72
CA ALA A 382 -0.77 20.85 -16.33
C ALA A 382 0.30 19.75 -16.24
N SER A 383 1.04 19.57 -17.35
CA SER A 383 2.08 18.57 -17.49
C SER A 383 3.26 19.22 -18.23
N GLU A 384 4.27 19.61 -17.47
CA GLU A 384 5.49 20.27 -17.98
C GLU A 384 6.72 19.58 -17.40
N ARG A 385 7.89 19.82 -17.96
CA ARG A 385 9.13 19.21 -17.48
C ARG A 385 9.37 19.41 -15.97
N GLY A 386 9.05 20.59 -15.45
CA GLY A 386 9.22 20.92 -14.03
C GLY A 386 7.93 21.04 -13.24
N LEU A 387 6.82 20.51 -13.74
CA LEU A 387 5.51 20.65 -13.09
C LEU A 387 4.56 19.52 -13.48
N ALA A 388 3.91 18.93 -12.48
CA ALA A 388 2.74 18.09 -12.66
C ALA A 388 1.60 18.62 -11.80
N VAL A 389 0.45 18.92 -12.41
CA VAL A 389 -0.76 19.34 -11.73
C VAL A 389 -1.93 18.52 -12.27
N TYR A 390 -2.70 17.93 -11.38
CA TYR A 390 -3.89 17.16 -11.72
C TYR A 390 -4.97 17.32 -10.64
N ASP A 391 -6.16 16.92 -10.96
CA ASP A 391 -7.23 16.89 -9.97
C ASP A 391 -7.84 15.49 -9.82
N ARG A 392 -8.50 15.28 -8.69
CA ARG A 392 -9.31 14.12 -8.35
C ARG A 392 -10.72 14.58 -8.01
N ARG A 393 -11.73 14.07 -8.73
CA ARG A 393 -13.15 14.44 -8.59
C ARG A 393 -14.01 13.22 -8.32
N GLY A 394 -15.03 13.35 -7.53
CA GLY A 394 -15.93 12.23 -7.22
C GLY A 394 -16.69 12.41 -5.91
N GLY A 395 -16.90 13.66 -5.54
CA GLY A 395 -17.58 14.05 -4.31
C GLY A 395 -17.85 15.55 -4.29
N PRO A 396 -18.21 16.12 -3.13
CA PRO A 396 -18.44 17.55 -2.97
C PRO A 396 -17.16 18.38 -3.11
N ASP A 397 -15.99 17.76 -2.87
CA ASP A 397 -14.69 18.40 -2.93
C ASP A 397 -13.87 17.89 -4.11
N VAL A 398 -13.13 18.82 -4.71
CA VAL A 398 -12.10 18.54 -5.69
C VAL A 398 -10.75 18.60 -5.00
N ALA A 399 -9.96 17.55 -5.11
CA ALA A 399 -8.58 17.56 -4.65
C ALA A 399 -7.68 17.97 -5.81
N VAL A 400 -7.10 19.16 -5.75
CA VAL A 400 -6.09 19.64 -6.71
C VAL A 400 -4.72 19.32 -6.16
N VAL A 401 -3.94 18.56 -6.90
CA VAL A 401 -2.61 18.09 -6.52
C VAL A 401 -1.58 18.78 -7.39
N ALA A 402 -0.52 19.30 -6.78
CA ALA A 402 0.60 19.90 -7.50
C ALA A 402 1.93 19.35 -7.01
N ILE A 403 2.81 19.00 -7.96
CA ILE A 403 4.20 18.58 -7.74
C ILE A 403 5.09 19.48 -8.58
N ASN A 404 5.98 20.24 -7.93
CA ASN A 404 6.78 21.27 -8.55
C ASN A 404 8.27 20.95 -8.51
N GLY A 405 8.99 21.35 -9.56
CA GLY A 405 10.43 21.22 -9.67
C GLY A 405 11.22 22.26 -8.86
N ASP A 406 12.42 22.58 -9.33
CA ASP A 406 13.40 23.40 -8.58
C ASP A 406 13.11 24.90 -8.58
N GLU A 407 12.13 25.37 -9.34
CA GLU A 407 11.80 26.79 -9.47
C GLU A 407 10.51 27.14 -8.71
N GLN A 408 10.43 28.34 -8.16
CA GLN A 408 9.16 28.86 -7.67
C GLN A 408 8.21 29.12 -8.84
N ARG A 409 6.94 28.70 -8.69
CA ARG A 409 5.91 28.86 -9.74
C ARG A 409 4.60 29.38 -9.17
N THR A 410 3.87 30.07 -10.02
CA THR A 410 2.45 30.37 -9.79
C THR A 410 1.66 29.67 -10.90
N VAL A 411 0.64 28.92 -10.51
CA VAL A 411 -0.26 28.19 -11.42
C VAL A 411 -1.66 28.73 -11.22
N GLU A 412 -2.32 29.10 -12.32
CA GLU A 412 -3.69 29.56 -12.32
C GLU A 412 -4.62 28.51 -12.93
N VAL A 413 -5.65 28.12 -12.21
CA VAL A 413 -6.62 27.13 -12.63
C VAL A 413 -8.03 27.74 -12.58
N PRO A 414 -8.69 27.93 -13.72
CA PRO A 414 -10.08 28.34 -13.72
C PRO A 414 -10.96 27.34 -12.96
N LEU A 415 -11.78 27.81 -12.03
CA LEU A 415 -12.68 26.93 -11.25
C LEU A 415 -13.61 26.13 -12.16
N ALA A 416 -14.00 26.68 -13.31
CA ALA A 416 -14.78 25.97 -14.31
C ALA A 416 -14.08 24.70 -14.83
N LYS A 417 -12.72 24.71 -14.96
CA LYS A 417 -11.94 23.52 -15.31
C LYS A 417 -12.05 22.42 -14.25
N LEU A 418 -12.27 22.81 -13.00
CA LEU A 418 -12.51 21.90 -11.86
C LEU A 418 -13.99 21.50 -11.71
N GLY A 419 -14.87 21.95 -12.63
CA GLY A 419 -16.32 21.73 -12.53
C GLY A 419 -17.01 22.59 -11.47
N LEU A 420 -16.33 23.65 -10.97
CA LEU A 420 -16.81 24.51 -9.90
C LEU A 420 -17.24 25.88 -10.45
N ARG A 421 -18.36 26.45 -9.92
CA ARG A 421 -18.82 27.82 -10.23
C ARG A 421 -18.28 28.85 -9.22
N GLY A 422 -17.81 28.39 -8.08
CA GLY A 422 -17.22 29.12 -6.97
C GLY A 422 -16.70 28.11 -5.96
N GLY A 423 -15.96 28.52 -4.96
CA GLY A 423 -15.44 27.61 -3.95
C GLY A 423 -14.61 28.31 -2.88
N LEU A 424 -14.25 27.55 -1.90
CA LEU A 424 -13.28 27.91 -0.87
C LEU A 424 -12.21 26.81 -0.82
N ILE A 425 -10.99 27.17 -0.44
CA ILE A 425 -9.97 26.20 -0.10
C ILE A 425 -10.19 25.84 1.37
N HIS A 426 -10.61 24.59 1.60
CA HIS A 426 -10.91 24.13 2.96
C HIS A 426 -9.69 23.56 3.65
N ARG A 427 -8.75 23.01 2.88
CA ARG A 427 -7.54 22.40 3.43
C ARG A 427 -6.39 22.44 2.44
N THR A 428 -5.19 22.60 2.98
CA THR A 428 -3.92 22.43 2.28
C THR A 428 -3.10 21.40 3.05
N VAL A 429 -2.56 20.40 2.35
CA VAL A 429 -1.67 19.36 2.91
C VAL A 429 -0.45 19.25 2.02
N GLY A 430 0.72 19.12 2.62
CA GLY A 430 2.00 18.98 1.95
C GLY A 430 2.86 20.24 1.96
N PRO A 431 4.18 20.06 1.76
CA PRO A 431 5.14 21.15 1.88
C PRO A 431 5.13 22.10 0.67
N GLY A 432 5.31 23.37 0.93
CA GLY A 432 5.63 24.39 -0.08
C GLY A 432 4.50 24.80 -1.02
N ILE A 433 3.24 24.41 -0.74
CA ILE A 433 2.07 24.79 -1.54
C ILE A 433 1.19 25.78 -0.78
N ARG A 434 0.71 26.80 -1.48
CA ARG A 434 -0.32 27.73 -1.00
C ARG A 434 -1.32 28.00 -2.11
N GLY A 435 -2.57 28.20 -1.75
CA GLY A 435 -3.63 28.52 -2.70
C GLY A 435 -4.49 29.67 -2.23
N THR A 436 -4.99 30.47 -3.16
CA THR A 436 -6.02 31.48 -2.96
C THR A 436 -7.04 31.39 -4.10
N ILE A 437 -8.29 31.79 -3.84
CA ILE A 437 -9.31 31.88 -4.90
C ILE A 437 -9.59 33.36 -5.12
N GLU A 438 -9.33 33.83 -6.34
CA GLU A 438 -9.59 35.20 -6.77
C GLU A 438 -10.66 35.17 -7.89
N GLY A 439 -11.85 35.64 -7.56
CA GLY A 439 -12.97 35.57 -8.49
C GLY A 439 -13.34 34.12 -8.86
N THR A 440 -13.07 33.72 -10.09
CA THR A 440 -13.32 32.39 -10.63
C THR A 440 -12.04 31.57 -10.89
N THR A 441 -10.91 31.99 -10.30
CA THR A 441 -9.62 31.39 -10.54
C THR A 441 -8.98 30.93 -9.22
N LEU A 442 -8.53 29.68 -9.17
CA LEU A 442 -7.64 29.18 -8.13
C LEU A 442 -6.20 29.56 -8.53
N GLN A 443 -5.55 30.36 -7.70
CA GLN A 443 -4.12 30.66 -7.80
C GLN A 443 -3.35 29.77 -6.82
N MET A 444 -2.36 29.03 -7.30
CA MET A 444 -1.45 28.23 -6.50
C MET A 444 -0.05 28.78 -6.58
N THR A 445 0.55 29.10 -5.44
CA THR A 445 1.97 29.43 -5.33
C THR A 445 2.72 28.19 -4.84
N LEU A 446 3.70 27.76 -5.62
CA LEU A 446 4.49 26.56 -5.41
C LEU A 446 5.93 26.94 -5.14
N ALA A 447 6.46 26.64 -3.97
CA ALA A 447 7.88 26.79 -3.67
C ALA A 447 8.71 25.77 -4.48
N PRO A 448 10.03 25.96 -4.59
CA PRO A 448 10.90 24.92 -5.14
C PRO A 448 10.67 23.56 -4.46
N ARG A 449 10.52 22.53 -5.27
CA ARG A 449 10.26 21.13 -4.83
C ARG A 449 8.99 20.96 -3.98
N ALA A 450 8.03 21.86 -4.11
CA ALA A 450 6.74 21.73 -3.46
C ALA A 450 5.98 20.48 -3.92
N ALA A 451 5.26 19.87 -3.01
CA ALA A 451 4.25 18.87 -3.31
C ALA A 451 3.08 18.99 -2.33
N GLY A 452 1.86 18.95 -2.84
CA GLY A 452 0.72 19.02 -1.92
C GLY A 452 -0.63 18.98 -2.61
N ILE A 453 -1.63 19.04 -1.76
CA ILE A 453 -3.04 18.85 -2.08
C ILE A 453 -3.80 20.07 -1.58
N LEU A 454 -4.59 20.69 -2.45
CA LEU A 454 -5.57 21.70 -2.11
C LEU A 454 -6.97 21.09 -2.24
N LEU A 455 -7.76 21.09 -1.16
CA LEU A 455 -9.18 20.75 -1.23
C LEU A 455 -10.00 21.99 -1.51
N VAL A 456 -10.70 21.98 -2.64
CA VAL A 456 -11.55 23.07 -3.12
C VAL A 456 -12.99 22.56 -3.21
N GLY A 457 -13.92 23.25 -2.58
CA GLY A 457 -15.34 22.86 -2.56
C GLY A 457 -15.99 23.04 -1.19
N ALA A 458 -17.00 22.22 -0.86
CA ALA A 458 -17.64 22.19 0.42
C ALA A 458 -16.86 21.31 1.41
N ALA A 459 -16.68 21.74 2.65
CA ALA A 459 -16.02 20.92 3.65
C ALA A 459 -16.82 19.64 3.94
N PRO A 460 -16.22 18.46 3.97
CA PRO A 460 -16.93 17.25 4.33
C PRO A 460 -17.46 17.32 5.76
N GLU A 461 -18.71 16.92 5.97
CA GLU A 461 -19.31 16.85 7.30
C GLU A 461 -18.51 15.90 8.20
N GLY A 462 -18.10 16.35 9.38
CA GLY A 462 -17.37 15.57 10.38
C GLY A 462 -15.84 15.60 10.25
N PHE A 463 -15.26 16.32 9.28
CA PHE A 463 -13.83 16.46 9.16
C PHE A 463 -13.29 17.54 10.11
N VAL A 464 -12.95 17.14 11.33
CA VAL A 464 -12.23 17.98 12.30
C VAL A 464 -10.76 17.57 12.23
N GLY A 465 -9.96 18.30 11.45
CA GLY A 465 -8.50 18.10 11.43
C GLY A 465 -7.88 18.39 12.81
N PRO A 466 -6.67 17.92 13.09
CA PRO A 466 -6.03 18.09 14.40
C PRO A 466 -5.97 19.54 14.90
N VAL A 467 -5.91 20.51 14.00
CA VAL A 467 -5.98 21.94 14.35
C VAL A 467 -7.41 22.37 14.76
N GLY A 468 -8.44 21.80 14.12
CA GLY A 468 -9.83 22.04 14.49
C GLY A 468 -10.21 21.45 15.83
N SER A 469 -9.63 20.30 16.20
CA SER A 469 -9.82 19.68 17.52
C SER A 469 -9.20 20.55 18.63
N MET A 470 -8.03 21.16 18.39
CA MET A 470 -7.43 22.10 19.36
C MET A 470 -8.26 23.37 19.51
N LEU A 471 -8.82 23.91 18.40
CA LEU A 471 -9.68 25.11 18.47
C LEU A 471 -11.03 24.84 19.15
N LEU A 472 -11.64 23.66 18.92
CA LEU A 472 -12.86 23.23 19.60
C LEU A 472 -12.62 22.98 21.11
N LEU A 473 -11.49 22.37 21.47
CA LEU A 473 -11.08 22.19 22.87
C LEU A 473 -10.81 23.55 23.54
N ALA A 474 -10.09 24.45 22.86
CA ALA A 474 -9.83 25.79 23.36
C ALA A 474 -11.14 26.57 23.55
N PHE A 475 -12.07 26.49 22.59
CA PHE A 475 -13.38 27.13 22.70
C PHE A 475 -14.23 26.53 23.83
N ALA A 476 -14.25 25.20 23.98
CA ALA A 476 -14.95 24.52 25.09
C ALA A 476 -14.36 24.89 26.45
N VAL A 477 -13.04 25.05 26.58
CA VAL A 477 -12.39 25.51 27.81
C VAL A 477 -12.76 26.96 28.13
N VAL A 478 -12.79 27.83 27.11
CA VAL A 478 -13.19 29.23 27.30
C VAL A 478 -14.67 29.34 27.71
N VAL A 479 -15.56 28.56 27.09
CA VAL A 479 -16.99 28.54 27.46
C VAL A 479 -17.19 27.99 28.86
N MET A 480 -16.48 26.93 29.28
CA MET A 480 -16.55 26.41 30.65
C MET A 480 -15.99 27.40 31.67
N ALA A 481 -14.88 28.08 31.38
CA ALA A 481 -14.33 29.10 32.24
C ALA A 481 -15.32 30.28 32.42
N ALA A 482 -15.94 30.73 31.33
CA ALA A 482 -16.97 31.77 31.38
C ALA A 482 -18.19 31.33 32.22
N ALA A 483 -18.65 30.08 32.05
CA ALA A 483 -19.78 29.54 32.84
C ALA A 483 -19.45 29.46 34.34
N VAL A 484 -18.22 29.08 34.69
CA VAL A 484 -17.76 29.06 36.08
C VAL A 484 -17.67 30.47 36.67
N ILE A 485 -17.20 31.45 35.91
CA ILE A 485 -17.16 32.86 36.34
C ILE A 485 -18.56 33.40 36.59
N VAL A 486 -19.51 33.14 35.67
CA VAL A 486 -20.91 33.55 35.81
C VAL A 486 -21.59 32.87 37.01
N ALA A 487 -21.30 31.57 37.21
CA ALA A 487 -21.83 30.83 38.38
C ALA A 487 -21.29 31.37 39.71
N ARG A 488 -20.00 31.75 39.76
CA ARG A 488 -19.37 32.37 40.93
C ARG A 488 -19.90 33.80 41.20
N ALA A 489 -20.15 34.58 40.14
CA ALA A 489 -20.74 35.92 40.27
C ALA A 489 -22.18 35.86 40.82
N ARG A 490 -22.98 34.89 40.36
CA ARG A 490 -24.36 34.67 40.88
C ARG A 490 -24.40 34.20 42.33
N ARG A 491 -23.38 33.50 42.83
CA ARG A 491 -23.29 33.11 44.26
C ARG A 491 -22.84 34.23 45.18
N ARG A 492 -22.29 35.33 44.67
CA ARG A 492 -21.82 36.48 45.48
C ARG A 492 -22.88 37.58 45.69
N HIS A 493 -24.07 37.46 45.04
CA HIS A 493 -25.17 38.36 45.28
C HIS A 493 -26.41 37.57 45.73
N PRO A 494 -26.55 37.21 47.03
CA PRO A 494 -27.83 36.75 47.56
C PRO A 494 -28.83 37.94 47.54
N ARG A 495 -29.94 37.76 46.86
CA ARG A 495 -31.08 38.73 46.94
C ARG A 495 -31.46 38.87 48.42
N ARG A 496 -31.33 40.09 48.95
CA ARG A 496 -32.01 40.45 50.16
C ARG A 496 -33.51 40.62 49.82
N VAL A 497 -34.34 39.86 50.49
CA VAL A 497 -35.77 40.11 50.65
C VAL A 497 -35.92 40.96 51.87
#